data_d45390a030d5dcf820365e33e75cce10
#
_entry.id   d45390a030d5dcf820365e33e75cce10
#
_cell.length_a   1.000
_cell.length_b   1.000
_cell.length_c   1.000
_cell.angle_alpha   90.00
_cell.angle_beta   90.00
_cell.angle_gamma   90.00
#
_symmetry.space_group_name_H-M   'P 1'
#
loop_
_entity.id
_entity.type
_entity.pdbx_description
1 polymer ?
#
loop_
_entity_poly.entity_id
_entity_poly.type
_entity_poly.pdbx_seq_one_letter_code
_entity_poly.pdbx_strand_id
1 'polypeptide(L)'
;MTNTTVLPESEFTGRRIASLDVVRGVAILGTLGTNIWLFSHPWGLLGMLSEPVTPGTSAPAQTAQLLLMALAQGKFLALLSLTFGIGLAIQHASAVRRGRRWPGRYLWRATLLLLDGAVNYVLIAEFDVLMGYAVTGAVVAWLLLTRPRTQRRTVIILGALHVLLISALVALVATQPGSTGAGPAGRSPYADASFLGLALFRLQNAGVFRAEPVLIAFLSLAMFLLGAQLLRAGLFAEDGRRLRRRLMVLGALAAPVDLVLGLTGSAAGLLAERYLLAPLVALGLLALLAELGLRRGSDGWIARRAREVGRVALSAYLLQNLLGGALFYGWGLGLAVTAAEWRVPVTIGAFVLVAAIVVLAAHLWLRRFPVGPVEWLWKRGEQLGGRPSR
;
A
#
# COMPACT_ATOMS: atom_id res chain seq x y z
N MET A 1 8.49 -33.90 -15.84
CA MET A 1 7.19 -33.91 -15.16
C MET A 1 7.25 -32.85 -14.09
N THR A 2 6.63 -31.69 -14.33
CA THR A 2 6.58 -30.54 -13.43
C THR A 2 5.54 -30.82 -12.36
N ASN A 3 5.98 -31.15 -11.15
CA ASN A 3 5.13 -31.30 -9.97
C ASN A 3 4.61 -29.89 -9.59
N THR A 4 3.59 -29.42 -10.28
CA THR A 4 2.83 -28.22 -9.92
C THR A 4 1.96 -28.66 -8.75
N THR A 5 2.34 -28.29 -7.53
CA THR A 5 1.51 -28.49 -6.34
C THR A 5 0.23 -27.69 -6.54
N VAL A 6 -0.79 -28.34 -7.10
CA VAL A 6 -2.15 -27.77 -7.25
C VAL A 6 -2.74 -27.75 -5.85
N LEU A 7 -3.04 -26.57 -5.34
CA LEU A 7 -3.72 -26.42 -4.05
C LEU A 7 -5.09 -27.14 -4.12
N PRO A 8 -5.44 -28.00 -3.13
CA PRO A 8 -6.72 -28.72 -3.14
C PRO A 8 -7.91 -27.75 -3.09
N GLU A 9 -9.05 -28.12 -3.70
CA GLU A 9 -10.27 -27.30 -3.78
C GLU A 9 -10.82 -26.91 -2.40
N SER A 10 -10.64 -27.73 -1.37
CA SER A 10 -11.03 -27.44 0.01
C SER A 10 -10.32 -26.21 0.59
N GLU A 11 -9.24 -25.71 -0.04
CA GLU A 11 -8.48 -24.58 0.45
C GLU A 11 -9.05 -23.21 0.10
N PHE A 12 -10.04 -23.11 -0.81
CA PHE A 12 -10.65 -21.85 -1.20
C PHE A 12 -12.10 -21.71 -0.65
N THR A 13 -12.28 -21.97 0.63
CA THR A 13 -13.59 -21.72 1.27
C THR A 13 -13.89 -20.23 1.31
N GLY A 14 -15.18 -19.86 1.22
CA GLY A 14 -15.65 -18.47 1.28
C GLY A 14 -15.12 -17.69 2.50
N ARG A 15 -14.81 -18.39 3.59
CA ARG A 15 -14.23 -17.85 4.83
C ARG A 15 -12.80 -17.33 4.65
N ARG A 16 -11.97 -17.99 3.82
CA ARG A 16 -10.59 -17.56 3.50
C ARG A 16 -10.56 -16.33 2.62
N ILE A 17 -11.45 -16.26 1.63
CA ILE A 17 -11.59 -15.07 0.77
C ILE A 17 -12.05 -13.88 1.60
N ALA A 18 -13.01 -14.09 2.52
CA ALA A 18 -13.49 -13.06 3.43
C ALA A 18 -12.36 -12.48 4.32
N SER A 19 -11.48 -13.34 4.85
CA SER A 19 -10.33 -12.89 5.65
C SER A 19 -9.33 -12.07 4.82
N LEU A 20 -9.09 -12.44 3.56
CA LEU A 20 -8.22 -11.67 2.67
C LEU A 20 -8.81 -10.29 2.34
N ASP A 21 -10.12 -10.20 2.16
CA ASP A 21 -10.78 -8.91 1.94
C ASP A 21 -10.71 -8.02 3.20
N VAL A 22 -10.79 -8.60 4.41
CA VAL A 22 -10.54 -7.84 5.65
C VAL A 22 -9.12 -7.29 5.68
N VAL A 23 -8.11 -8.11 5.35
CA VAL A 23 -6.70 -7.65 5.30
C VAL A 23 -6.52 -6.52 4.29
N ARG A 24 -7.11 -6.62 3.10
CA ARG A 24 -7.07 -5.56 2.08
C ARG A 24 -7.72 -4.28 2.57
N GLY A 25 -8.89 -4.38 3.20
CA GLY A 25 -9.59 -3.21 3.74
C GLY A 25 -8.79 -2.51 4.83
N VAL A 26 -8.18 -3.27 5.74
CA VAL A 26 -7.25 -2.73 6.75
C VAL A 26 -6.05 -2.06 6.08
N ALA A 27 -5.47 -2.68 5.05
CA ALA A 27 -4.33 -2.12 4.32
C ALA A 27 -4.71 -0.78 3.63
N ILE A 28 -5.86 -0.71 2.97
CA ILE A 28 -6.34 0.52 2.30
C ILE A 28 -6.60 1.64 3.32
N LEU A 29 -7.33 1.37 4.40
CA LEU A 29 -7.56 2.38 5.43
C LEU A 29 -6.27 2.78 6.14
N GLY A 30 -5.35 1.84 6.32
CA GLY A 30 -4.05 2.12 6.92
C GLY A 30 -3.11 2.95 6.04
N THR A 31 -3.16 2.79 4.70
CA THR A 31 -2.39 3.66 3.78
C THR A 31 -2.86 5.11 3.84
N LEU A 32 -4.14 5.36 4.12
CA LEU A 32 -4.61 6.72 4.40
C LEU A 32 -3.87 7.33 5.58
N GLY A 33 -3.53 6.55 6.61
CA GLY A 33 -2.78 7.02 7.79
C GLY A 33 -1.40 7.61 7.46
N THR A 34 -0.77 7.16 6.36
CA THR A 34 0.44 7.80 5.82
C THR A 34 0.09 8.94 4.87
N ASN A 35 -0.82 8.70 3.92
CA ASN A 35 -1.12 9.61 2.83
C ASN A 35 -1.71 10.93 3.32
N ILE A 36 -2.49 10.92 4.40
CA ILE A 36 -3.11 12.13 4.94
C ILE A 36 -2.08 13.17 5.41
N TRP A 37 -0.92 12.72 5.89
CA TRP A 37 0.18 13.61 6.26
C TRP A 37 0.88 14.24 5.04
N LEU A 38 0.92 13.50 3.91
CA LEU A 38 1.41 14.03 2.64
C LEU A 38 0.47 15.12 2.12
N PHE A 39 -0.83 14.88 2.13
CA PHE A 39 -1.84 15.87 1.72
C PHE A 39 -1.83 17.11 2.61
N SER A 40 -1.70 16.94 3.94
CA SER A 40 -1.75 18.04 4.90
C SER A 40 -0.45 18.87 4.96
N HIS A 41 0.63 18.42 4.30
CA HIS A 41 1.84 19.21 4.25
C HIS A 41 1.69 20.34 3.22
N PRO A 42 1.99 21.61 3.56
CA PRO A 42 1.86 22.73 2.62
C PRO A 42 2.59 22.53 1.30
N TRP A 43 3.72 21.81 1.31
CA TRP A 43 4.52 21.45 0.15
C TRP A 43 4.33 20.00 -0.30
N GLY A 44 3.26 19.33 0.10
CA GLY A 44 2.96 17.95 -0.26
C GLY A 44 4.11 16.98 0.01
N LEU A 45 4.35 16.05 -0.91
CA LEU A 45 5.44 15.07 -0.81
C LEU A 45 6.82 15.73 -0.73
N LEU A 46 7.07 16.82 -1.46
CA LEU A 46 8.36 17.50 -1.45
C LEU A 46 8.69 18.05 -0.05
N GLY A 47 7.71 18.64 0.62
CA GLY A 47 7.86 19.11 1.98
C GLY A 47 8.09 17.98 2.98
N MET A 48 7.37 16.88 2.84
CA MET A 48 7.59 15.70 3.70
C MET A 48 8.97 15.06 3.55
N LEU A 49 9.62 15.22 2.39
CA LEU A 49 10.97 14.72 2.17
C LEU A 49 12.03 15.65 2.81
N SER A 50 11.79 16.96 2.83
CA SER A 50 12.72 17.94 3.39
C SER A 50 12.49 18.20 4.88
N GLU A 51 11.21 18.32 5.28
CA GLU A 51 10.79 18.66 6.65
C GLU A 51 9.59 17.82 7.08
N PRO A 52 9.81 16.55 7.48
CA PRO A 52 8.71 15.65 7.83
C PRO A 52 7.91 16.11 9.05
N VAL A 53 8.55 16.83 9.97
CA VAL A 53 7.92 17.45 11.14
C VAL A 53 7.72 18.94 10.88
N THR A 54 6.51 19.44 11.14
CA THR A 54 6.18 20.84 10.89
C THR A 54 6.94 21.76 11.85
N PRO A 55 7.78 22.69 11.36
CA PRO A 55 8.44 23.67 12.21
C PRO A 55 7.43 24.53 12.98
N GLY A 56 7.80 24.97 14.19
CA GLY A 56 7.00 25.89 14.98
C GLY A 56 5.78 25.27 15.69
N THR A 57 5.51 23.98 15.53
CA THR A 57 4.45 23.30 16.31
C THR A 57 4.93 23.03 17.74
N SER A 58 3.97 22.94 18.70
CA SER A 58 4.29 22.60 20.09
C SER A 58 4.87 21.20 20.23
N ALA A 59 5.73 20.96 21.21
CA ALA A 59 6.35 19.65 21.45
C ALA A 59 5.33 18.50 21.58
N PRO A 60 4.19 18.66 22.26
CA PRO A 60 3.14 17.61 22.28
C PRO A 60 2.56 17.32 20.91
N ALA A 61 2.35 18.33 20.06
CA ALA A 61 1.81 18.14 18.73
C ALA A 61 2.83 17.45 17.80
N GLN A 62 4.12 17.79 17.91
CA GLN A 62 5.18 17.08 17.19
C GLN A 62 5.26 15.60 17.59
N THR A 63 5.22 15.33 18.89
CA THR A 63 5.23 13.95 19.38
C THR A 63 4.02 13.16 18.88
N ALA A 64 2.83 13.76 18.92
CA ALA A 64 1.62 13.14 18.38
C ALA A 64 1.74 12.87 16.87
N GLN A 65 2.28 13.81 16.10
CA GLN A 65 2.52 13.63 14.66
C GLN A 65 3.47 12.45 14.41
N LEU A 66 4.63 12.43 15.06
CA LEU A 66 5.63 11.37 14.89
C LEU A 66 5.06 10.00 15.30
N LEU A 67 4.34 9.93 16.41
CA LEU A 67 3.70 8.69 16.87
C LEU A 67 2.69 8.16 15.85
N LEU A 68 1.78 9.02 15.35
CA LEU A 68 0.76 8.62 14.38
C LEU A 68 1.36 8.24 13.03
N MET A 69 2.39 8.97 12.59
CA MET A 69 3.15 8.60 11.41
C MET A 69 3.84 7.25 11.61
N ALA A 70 4.56 7.06 12.71
CA ALA A 70 5.25 5.81 13.01
C ALA A 70 4.28 4.60 13.09
N LEU A 71 3.05 4.77 13.53
CA LEU A 71 2.06 3.71 13.52
C LEU A 71 1.58 3.30 12.12
N ALA A 72 1.65 4.20 11.14
CA ALA A 72 1.15 3.97 9.78
C ALA A 72 2.25 3.78 8.73
N GLN A 73 3.39 4.44 8.89
CA GLN A 73 4.44 4.57 7.89
C GLN A 73 4.97 3.22 7.40
N GLY A 74 4.85 2.97 6.08
CA GLY A 74 5.38 1.78 5.40
C GLY A 74 4.62 0.47 5.64
N LYS A 75 4.05 0.25 6.82
CA LYS A 75 3.45 -1.02 7.25
C LYS A 75 2.27 -1.46 6.38
N PHE A 76 1.35 -0.54 6.12
CA PHE A 76 0.15 -0.84 5.33
C PHE A 76 0.46 -0.92 3.83
N LEU A 77 1.47 -0.21 3.35
CA LEU A 77 1.98 -0.36 1.98
C LEU A 77 2.60 -1.75 1.78
N ALA A 78 3.42 -2.21 2.72
CA ALA A 78 3.99 -3.55 2.69
C ALA A 78 2.90 -4.63 2.83
N LEU A 79 1.90 -4.42 3.69
CA LEU A 79 0.74 -5.31 3.82
C LEU A 79 -0.04 -5.38 2.50
N LEU A 80 -0.24 -4.26 1.82
CA LEU A 80 -0.89 -4.20 0.52
C LEU A 80 -0.09 -4.98 -0.53
N SER A 81 1.24 -4.83 -0.55
CA SER A 81 2.14 -5.59 -1.43
C SER A 81 2.01 -7.10 -1.24
N LEU A 82 1.99 -7.58 0.01
CA LEU A 82 1.76 -8.99 0.33
C LEU A 82 0.39 -9.48 -0.19
N THR A 83 -0.67 -8.70 0.01
CA THR A 83 -2.02 -9.08 -0.44
C THR A 83 -2.17 -9.10 -1.96
N PHE A 84 -1.44 -8.23 -2.67
CA PHE A 84 -1.36 -8.30 -4.14
C PHE A 84 -0.69 -9.59 -4.60
N GLY A 85 0.42 -9.99 -3.97
CA GLY A 85 1.09 -11.25 -4.24
C GLY A 85 0.21 -12.48 -3.96
N ILE A 86 -0.56 -12.45 -2.86
CA ILE A 86 -1.56 -13.47 -2.54
C ILE A 86 -2.63 -13.53 -3.64
N GLY A 87 -3.17 -12.36 -4.04
CA GLY A 87 -4.15 -12.26 -5.11
C GLY A 87 -3.65 -12.80 -6.44
N LEU A 88 -2.37 -12.56 -6.76
CA LEU A 88 -1.71 -13.07 -7.96
C LEU A 88 -1.58 -14.60 -7.93
N ALA A 89 -1.21 -15.18 -6.79
CA ALA A 89 -1.14 -16.63 -6.62
C ALA A 89 -2.52 -17.30 -6.77
N ILE A 90 -3.58 -16.68 -6.27
CA ILE A 90 -4.98 -17.15 -6.44
C ILE A 90 -5.36 -17.15 -7.92
N GLN A 91 -5.04 -16.07 -8.64
CA GLN A 91 -5.31 -15.94 -10.08
C GLN A 91 -4.53 -16.98 -10.89
N HIS A 92 -3.23 -17.18 -10.58
CA HIS A 92 -2.40 -18.21 -11.20
C HIS A 92 -3.01 -19.60 -10.98
N ALA A 93 -3.31 -19.98 -9.74
CA ALA A 93 -3.93 -21.27 -9.43
C ALA A 93 -5.28 -21.46 -10.15
N SER A 94 -6.10 -20.41 -10.24
CA SER A 94 -7.36 -20.44 -10.98
C SER A 94 -7.17 -20.61 -12.49
N ALA A 95 -6.15 -19.97 -13.08
CA ALA A 95 -5.82 -20.12 -14.50
C ALA A 95 -5.37 -21.55 -14.81
N VAL A 96 -4.48 -22.12 -14.00
CA VAL A 96 -4.00 -23.50 -14.14
C VAL A 96 -5.15 -24.51 -14.05
N ARG A 97 -6.04 -24.40 -13.04
CA ARG A 97 -7.21 -25.29 -12.91
C ARG A 97 -8.16 -25.25 -14.09
N ARG A 98 -8.28 -24.08 -14.74
CA ARG A 98 -9.15 -23.89 -15.91
C ARG A 98 -8.46 -24.19 -17.23
N GLY A 99 -7.23 -24.73 -17.23
CA GLY A 99 -6.45 -25.00 -18.43
C GLY A 99 -6.10 -23.74 -19.24
N ARG A 100 -6.13 -22.54 -18.62
CA ARG A 100 -5.84 -21.27 -19.32
C ARG A 100 -4.35 -20.98 -19.30
N ARG A 101 -3.86 -20.38 -20.36
CA ARG A 101 -2.46 -19.92 -20.45
C ARG A 101 -2.19 -18.85 -19.39
N TRP A 102 -1.05 -18.97 -18.71
CA TRP A 102 -0.54 -18.00 -17.75
C TRP A 102 0.82 -17.45 -18.23
N PRO A 103 1.12 -16.13 -18.07
CA PRO A 103 0.30 -15.09 -17.42
C PRO A 103 -0.89 -14.59 -18.25
N GLY A 104 -0.94 -14.89 -19.55
CA GLY A 104 -2.09 -14.68 -20.43
C GLY A 104 -2.84 -13.36 -20.15
N ARG A 105 -4.12 -13.48 -19.79
CA ARG A 105 -4.98 -12.31 -19.48
C ARG A 105 -4.53 -11.47 -18.28
N TYR A 106 -3.64 -11.98 -17.44
CA TYR A 106 -3.14 -11.19 -16.30
C TYR A 106 -2.33 -9.98 -16.76
N LEU A 107 -1.56 -10.09 -17.85
CA LEU A 107 -0.80 -8.95 -18.38
C LEU A 107 -1.72 -7.79 -18.81
N TRP A 108 -2.88 -8.11 -19.38
CA TRP A 108 -3.88 -7.09 -19.69
C TRP A 108 -4.44 -6.43 -18.44
N ARG A 109 -4.67 -7.20 -17.36
CA ARG A 109 -5.05 -6.64 -16.05
C ARG A 109 -3.95 -5.74 -15.48
N ALA A 110 -2.69 -6.11 -15.62
CA ALA A 110 -1.57 -5.27 -15.21
C ALA A 110 -1.53 -3.96 -16.03
N THR A 111 -1.83 -4.01 -17.34
CA THR A 111 -1.95 -2.79 -18.16
C THR A 111 -3.09 -1.89 -17.68
N LEU A 112 -4.26 -2.44 -17.36
CA LEU A 112 -5.36 -1.65 -16.81
C LEU A 112 -4.96 -1.00 -15.46
N LEU A 113 -4.25 -1.75 -14.59
CA LEU A 113 -3.72 -1.20 -13.34
C LEU A 113 -2.70 -0.09 -13.55
N LEU A 114 -1.86 -0.22 -14.57
CA LEU A 114 -0.90 0.80 -14.96
C LEU A 114 -1.61 2.09 -15.42
N LEU A 115 -2.66 1.94 -16.23
CA LEU A 115 -3.47 3.08 -16.69
C LEU A 115 -4.20 3.77 -15.53
N ASP A 116 -4.82 3.01 -14.64
CA ASP A 116 -5.46 3.57 -13.44
C ASP A 116 -4.44 4.31 -12.56
N GLY A 117 -3.27 3.70 -12.36
CA GLY A 117 -2.19 4.35 -11.62
C GLY A 117 -1.70 5.63 -12.31
N ALA A 118 -1.59 5.63 -13.65
CA ALA A 118 -1.21 6.82 -14.41
C ALA A 118 -2.26 7.94 -14.27
N VAL A 119 -3.55 7.60 -14.34
CA VAL A 119 -4.65 8.55 -14.11
C VAL A 119 -4.61 9.08 -12.67
N ASN A 120 -4.46 8.19 -11.67
CA ASN A 120 -4.35 8.59 -10.27
C ASN A 120 -3.13 9.49 -10.03
N TYR A 121 -1.97 9.13 -10.58
CA TYR A 121 -0.74 9.91 -10.47
C TYR A 121 -0.89 11.32 -11.05
N VAL A 122 -1.37 11.42 -12.28
CA VAL A 122 -1.47 12.71 -12.97
C VAL A 122 -2.55 13.58 -12.35
N LEU A 123 -3.73 13.02 -12.09
CA LEU A 123 -4.91 13.82 -11.72
C LEU A 123 -5.13 13.93 -10.22
N ILE A 124 -4.74 12.94 -9.41
CA ILE A 124 -5.16 12.87 -8.00
C ILE A 124 -3.98 13.02 -7.03
N ALA A 125 -2.99 12.12 -7.07
CA ALA A 125 -1.93 12.07 -6.06
C ALA A 125 -0.58 11.63 -6.62
N GLU A 126 0.47 12.42 -6.37
CA GLU A 126 1.84 12.16 -6.83
C GLU A 126 2.48 10.89 -6.26
N PHE A 127 2.01 10.41 -5.12
CA PHE A 127 2.50 9.20 -4.43
C PHE A 127 1.72 7.94 -4.82
N ASP A 128 1.29 7.85 -6.08
CA ASP A 128 0.61 6.66 -6.60
C ASP A 128 1.49 5.41 -6.52
N VAL A 129 0.90 4.31 -6.02
CA VAL A 129 1.57 3.00 -5.90
C VAL A 129 1.11 2.00 -6.98
N LEU A 130 -0.02 2.28 -7.65
CA LEU A 130 -0.65 1.33 -8.58
C LEU A 130 0.22 1.07 -9.81
N MET A 131 0.89 2.11 -10.34
CA MET A 131 1.83 1.96 -11.46
C MET A 131 2.97 0.99 -11.10
N GLY A 132 3.58 1.18 -9.93
CA GLY A 132 4.63 0.30 -9.42
C GLY A 132 4.13 -1.14 -9.24
N TYR A 133 2.92 -1.30 -8.72
CA TYR A 133 2.29 -2.61 -8.52
C TYR A 133 1.91 -3.30 -9.82
N ALA A 134 1.54 -2.55 -10.85
CA ALA A 134 1.28 -3.09 -12.19
C ALA A 134 2.53 -3.74 -12.78
N VAL A 135 3.67 -3.02 -12.75
CA VAL A 135 4.96 -3.52 -13.24
C VAL A 135 5.44 -4.69 -12.39
N THR A 136 5.43 -4.54 -11.05
CA THR A 136 5.81 -5.61 -10.11
C THR A 136 4.98 -6.87 -10.34
N GLY A 137 3.67 -6.72 -10.48
CA GLY A 137 2.76 -7.84 -10.72
C GLY A 137 3.02 -8.53 -12.04
N ALA A 138 3.31 -7.79 -13.12
CA ALA A 138 3.67 -8.36 -14.42
C ALA A 138 4.94 -9.20 -14.32
N VAL A 139 5.99 -8.72 -13.65
CA VAL A 139 7.24 -9.46 -13.44
C VAL A 139 7.01 -10.70 -12.58
N VAL A 140 6.29 -10.56 -11.45
CA VAL A 140 6.01 -11.68 -10.54
C VAL A 140 5.12 -12.73 -11.21
N ALA A 141 4.23 -12.34 -12.11
CA ALA A 141 3.43 -13.29 -12.88
C ALA A 141 4.31 -14.28 -13.67
N TRP A 142 5.40 -13.82 -14.26
CA TRP A 142 6.39 -14.69 -14.92
C TRP A 142 7.19 -15.50 -13.90
N LEU A 143 7.59 -14.92 -12.77
CA LEU A 143 8.31 -15.62 -11.72
C LEU A 143 7.50 -16.78 -11.12
N LEU A 144 6.17 -16.69 -11.09
CA LEU A 144 5.30 -17.78 -10.62
C LEU A 144 5.37 -19.05 -11.49
N LEU A 145 5.86 -18.96 -12.73
CA LEU A 145 6.12 -20.12 -13.61
C LEU A 145 7.40 -20.86 -13.23
N THR A 146 8.28 -20.27 -12.45
CA THR A 146 9.54 -20.87 -12.06
C THR A 146 9.37 -21.89 -10.93
N ARG A 147 10.40 -22.72 -10.70
CA ARG A 147 10.39 -23.71 -9.63
C ARG A 147 10.29 -23.06 -8.24
N PRO A 148 9.65 -23.68 -7.24
CA PRO A 148 9.53 -23.12 -5.89
C PRO A 148 10.88 -22.75 -5.24
N ARG A 149 11.92 -23.55 -5.50
CA ARG A 149 13.29 -23.24 -5.03
C ARG A 149 13.83 -21.94 -5.65
N THR A 150 13.60 -21.72 -6.93
CA THR A 150 13.98 -20.49 -7.63
C THR A 150 13.23 -19.29 -7.03
N GLN A 151 11.91 -19.40 -6.86
CA GLN A 151 11.10 -18.34 -6.24
C GLN A 151 11.61 -17.97 -4.84
N ARG A 152 11.95 -18.98 -4.00
CA ARG A 152 12.51 -18.74 -2.67
C ARG A 152 13.87 -18.04 -2.74
N ARG A 153 14.77 -18.48 -3.62
CA ARG A 153 16.07 -17.82 -3.84
C ARG A 153 15.89 -16.38 -4.30
N THR A 154 14.96 -16.14 -5.22
CA THR A 154 14.64 -14.79 -5.71
C THR A 154 14.18 -13.88 -4.57
N VAL A 155 13.29 -14.33 -3.67
CA VAL A 155 12.87 -13.54 -2.50
C VAL A 155 14.07 -13.19 -1.61
N ILE A 156 14.96 -14.16 -1.34
CA ILE A 156 16.14 -13.94 -0.50
C ILE A 156 17.10 -12.94 -1.16
N ILE A 157 17.39 -13.10 -2.44
CA ILE A 157 18.31 -12.22 -3.18
C ILE A 157 17.74 -10.79 -3.25
N LEU A 158 16.48 -10.64 -3.66
CA LEU A 158 15.85 -9.32 -3.77
C LEU A 158 15.72 -8.66 -2.39
N GLY A 159 15.39 -9.43 -1.35
CA GLY A 159 15.35 -8.94 0.02
C GLY A 159 16.73 -8.46 0.49
N ALA A 160 17.78 -9.24 0.24
CA ALA A 160 19.16 -8.88 0.59
C ALA A 160 19.64 -7.63 -0.16
N LEU A 161 19.36 -7.55 -1.47
CA LEU A 161 19.68 -6.36 -2.29
C LEU A 161 18.94 -5.12 -1.78
N HIS A 162 17.67 -5.27 -1.40
CA HIS A 162 16.90 -4.17 -0.82
C HIS A 162 17.49 -3.70 0.52
N VAL A 163 17.78 -4.64 1.43
CA VAL A 163 18.38 -4.32 2.73
C VAL A 163 19.73 -3.62 2.53
N LEU A 164 20.57 -4.14 1.64
CA LEU A 164 21.87 -3.52 1.33
C LEU A 164 21.70 -2.08 0.79
N LEU A 165 20.83 -1.91 -0.21
CA LEU A 165 20.57 -0.61 -0.84
C LEU A 165 20.06 0.41 0.19
N ILE A 166 19.04 0.04 0.97
CA ILE A 166 18.45 0.96 1.94
C ILE A 166 19.42 1.23 3.12
N SER A 167 20.16 0.21 3.59
CA SER A 167 21.15 0.44 4.64
C SER A 167 22.27 1.38 4.19
N ALA A 168 22.74 1.26 2.93
CA ALA A 168 23.70 2.20 2.36
C ALA A 168 23.12 3.63 2.25
N LEU A 169 21.84 3.75 1.85
CA LEU A 169 21.15 5.04 1.78
C LEU A 169 20.97 5.65 3.18
N VAL A 170 20.56 4.87 4.16
CA VAL A 170 20.43 5.30 5.58
C VAL A 170 21.79 5.79 6.10
N ALA A 171 22.87 5.04 5.87
CA ALA A 171 24.21 5.45 6.27
C ALA A 171 24.62 6.76 5.59
N LEU A 172 24.36 6.90 4.29
CA LEU A 172 24.67 8.13 3.54
C LEU A 172 23.89 9.32 4.11
N VAL A 173 22.59 9.18 4.35
CA VAL A 173 21.73 10.24 4.91
C VAL A 173 22.15 10.60 6.33
N ALA A 174 22.56 9.60 7.15
CA ALA A 174 23.02 9.84 8.51
C ALA A 174 24.35 10.64 8.61
N THR A 175 25.17 10.60 7.54
CA THR A 175 26.42 11.38 7.48
C THR A 175 26.22 12.80 6.96
N GLN A 176 25.06 13.11 6.38
CA GLN A 176 24.80 14.47 5.92
C GLN A 176 24.54 15.38 7.14
N PRO A 177 25.13 16.58 7.19
CA PRO A 177 24.72 17.59 8.16
C PRO A 177 23.22 17.77 7.98
N GLY A 178 22.47 17.71 9.09
CA GLY A 178 21.01 17.87 9.03
C GLY A 178 20.69 19.04 8.12
N SER A 179 19.88 18.80 7.09
CA SER A 179 19.44 19.90 6.23
C SER A 179 18.81 20.93 7.16
N THR A 180 19.50 22.07 7.34
CA THR A 180 18.94 23.20 8.08
C THR A 180 17.76 23.67 7.26
N GLY A 181 16.61 23.13 7.62
CA GLY A 181 15.24 23.35 7.19
C GLY A 181 14.89 24.59 6.37
N ALA A 182 15.60 24.84 5.29
CA ALA A 182 15.07 25.66 4.23
C ALA A 182 14.18 24.74 3.37
N GLY A 183 12.93 24.62 3.77
CA GLY A 183 11.92 23.99 2.91
C GLY A 183 11.96 24.59 1.51
N PRO A 184 11.28 23.99 0.52
CA PRO A 184 11.29 24.49 -0.84
C PRO A 184 11.00 25.99 -0.87
N ALA A 185 11.86 26.80 -1.51
CA ALA A 185 11.70 28.25 -1.55
C ALA A 185 10.54 28.64 -2.47
N GLY A 186 9.80 29.71 -2.13
CA GLY A 186 8.73 30.25 -2.94
C GLY A 186 7.31 29.87 -2.50
N ARG A 187 6.33 30.04 -3.40
CA ARG A 187 4.93 29.64 -3.14
C ARG A 187 4.72 28.17 -3.44
N SER A 188 4.01 27.50 -2.56
CA SER A 188 3.67 26.09 -2.76
C SER A 188 2.74 25.90 -3.94
N PRO A 189 3.04 25.01 -4.89
CA PRO A 189 2.12 24.67 -5.98
C PRO A 189 0.82 24.05 -5.47
N TYR A 190 0.82 23.43 -4.29
CA TYR A 190 -0.39 22.84 -3.69
C TYR A 190 -1.34 23.87 -3.11
N ALA A 191 -0.85 25.11 -2.84
CA ALA A 191 -1.68 26.21 -2.35
C ALA A 191 -2.43 26.93 -3.47
N ASP A 192 -1.72 27.22 -4.56
CA ASP A 192 -2.16 28.21 -5.55
C ASP A 192 -2.55 27.58 -6.90
N ALA A 193 -2.08 26.36 -7.21
CA ALA A 193 -2.34 25.77 -8.50
C ALA A 193 -3.78 25.24 -8.62
N SER A 194 -4.36 25.46 -9.82
CA SER A 194 -5.59 24.79 -10.21
C SER A 194 -5.40 23.27 -10.27
N PHE A 195 -6.49 22.53 -10.35
CA PHE A 195 -6.45 21.06 -10.53
C PHE A 195 -5.57 20.63 -11.71
N LEU A 196 -5.70 21.30 -12.87
CA LEU A 196 -4.85 21.04 -14.05
C LEU A 196 -3.42 21.52 -13.87
N GLY A 197 -3.22 22.63 -13.14
CA GLY A 197 -1.88 23.12 -12.79
C GLY A 197 -1.10 22.08 -11.98
N LEU A 198 -1.74 21.41 -11.00
CA LEU A 198 -1.12 20.32 -10.25
C LEU A 198 -0.84 19.09 -11.13
N ALA A 199 -1.70 18.77 -12.10
CA ALA A 199 -1.43 17.69 -13.06
C ALA A 199 -0.16 17.97 -13.88
N LEU A 200 0.01 19.19 -14.38
CA LEU A 200 1.21 19.63 -15.08
C LEU A 200 2.45 19.59 -14.16
N PHE A 201 2.31 20.09 -12.93
CA PHE A 201 3.39 20.06 -11.95
C PHE A 201 3.88 18.63 -11.66
N ARG A 202 2.97 17.67 -11.52
CA ARG A 202 3.32 16.25 -11.34
C ARG A 202 4.07 15.69 -12.55
N LEU A 203 3.64 16.02 -13.76
CA LEU A 203 4.32 15.57 -15.00
C LEU A 203 5.72 16.18 -15.12
N GLN A 204 5.88 17.47 -14.83
CA GLN A 204 7.17 18.17 -14.86
C GLN A 204 8.16 17.62 -13.83
N ASN A 205 7.67 17.16 -12.68
CA ASN A 205 8.48 16.64 -11.58
C ASN A 205 8.43 15.10 -11.48
N ALA A 206 8.08 14.40 -12.57
CA ALA A 206 7.91 12.95 -12.58
C ALA A 206 9.17 12.20 -12.12
N GLY A 207 10.37 12.71 -12.39
CA GLY A 207 11.63 12.11 -11.93
C GLY A 207 11.68 11.95 -10.41
N VAL A 208 11.31 12.98 -9.66
CA VAL A 208 11.28 12.96 -8.19
C VAL A 208 10.12 12.09 -7.69
N PHE A 209 8.91 12.32 -8.20
CA PHE A 209 7.71 11.62 -7.73
C PHE A 209 7.67 10.13 -8.09
N ARG A 210 8.45 9.70 -9.09
CA ARG A 210 8.59 8.28 -9.48
C ARG A 210 9.88 7.63 -8.96
N ALA A 211 10.68 8.33 -8.17
CA ALA A 211 11.89 7.77 -7.58
C ALA A 211 11.58 6.66 -6.56
N GLU A 212 10.55 6.84 -5.72
CA GLU A 212 10.19 5.85 -4.68
C GLU A 212 9.85 4.47 -5.25
N PRO A 213 8.97 4.30 -6.26
CA PRO A 213 8.73 2.99 -6.88
C PRO A 213 9.99 2.29 -7.40
N VAL A 214 10.97 3.05 -7.91
CA VAL A 214 12.26 2.51 -8.36
C VAL A 214 13.10 2.07 -7.16
N LEU A 215 13.20 2.90 -6.13
CA LEU A 215 13.93 2.61 -4.89
C LEU A 215 13.45 1.34 -4.21
N ILE A 216 12.13 1.13 -4.16
CA ILE A 216 11.52 -0.03 -3.49
C ILE A 216 11.22 -1.19 -4.44
N ALA A 217 11.71 -1.18 -5.68
CA ALA A 217 11.40 -2.23 -6.66
C ALA A 217 11.79 -3.63 -6.17
N PHE A 218 12.97 -3.78 -5.57
CA PHE A 218 13.41 -5.05 -5.00
C PHE A 218 12.50 -5.52 -3.86
N LEU A 219 12.09 -4.61 -2.96
CA LEU A 219 11.16 -4.90 -1.88
C LEU A 219 9.81 -5.33 -2.44
N SER A 220 9.26 -4.57 -3.37
CA SER A 220 7.95 -4.84 -3.97
C SER A 220 7.91 -6.22 -4.63
N LEU A 221 8.92 -6.57 -5.43
CA LEU A 221 9.06 -7.88 -6.05
C LEU A 221 9.16 -8.99 -5.00
N ALA A 222 10.00 -8.79 -3.96
CA ALA A 222 10.16 -9.75 -2.87
C ALA A 222 8.85 -9.95 -2.10
N MET A 223 8.13 -8.88 -1.73
CA MET A 223 6.89 -8.94 -0.96
C MET A 223 5.74 -9.57 -1.74
N PHE A 224 5.60 -9.28 -3.05
CA PHE A 224 4.61 -9.94 -3.89
C PHE A 224 4.88 -11.44 -3.98
N LEU A 225 6.13 -11.83 -4.25
CA LEU A 225 6.49 -13.23 -4.36
C LEU A 225 6.39 -13.96 -3.01
N LEU A 226 6.76 -13.28 -1.91
CA LEU A 226 6.59 -13.78 -0.54
C LEU A 226 5.12 -13.96 -0.19
N GLY A 227 4.24 -13.01 -0.52
CA GLY A 227 2.79 -13.15 -0.34
C GLY A 227 2.24 -14.40 -1.02
N ALA A 228 2.67 -14.66 -2.27
CA ALA A 228 2.31 -15.88 -2.99
C ALA A 228 2.82 -17.15 -2.29
N GLN A 229 4.04 -17.13 -1.73
CA GLN A 229 4.60 -18.25 -1.00
C GLN A 229 3.88 -18.49 0.34
N LEU A 230 3.55 -17.43 1.07
CA LEU A 230 2.82 -17.52 2.34
C LEU A 230 1.41 -18.12 2.16
N LEU A 231 0.72 -17.76 1.07
CA LEU A 231 -0.55 -18.41 0.73
C LEU A 231 -0.38 -19.92 0.54
N ARG A 232 0.62 -20.34 -0.26
CA ARG A 232 0.92 -21.76 -0.53
C ARG A 232 1.40 -22.49 0.72
N ALA A 233 2.05 -21.79 1.64
CA ALA A 233 2.50 -22.35 2.93
C ALA A 233 1.35 -22.47 3.97
N GLY A 234 0.10 -22.20 3.57
CA GLY A 234 -1.07 -22.37 4.43
C GLY A 234 -1.29 -21.26 5.45
N LEU A 235 -0.87 -20.00 5.15
CA LEU A 235 -1.06 -18.88 6.07
C LEU A 235 -2.52 -18.74 6.53
N PHE A 236 -3.48 -18.96 5.61
CA PHE A 236 -4.93 -18.91 5.87
C PHE A 236 -5.55 -20.30 6.11
N ALA A 237 -4.75 -21.34 6.29
CA ALA A 237 -5.22 -22.68 6.61
C ALA A 237 -5.25 -22.91 8.14
N GLU A 238 -6.07 -23.83 8.61
CA GLU A 238 -6.19 -24.11 10.05
C GLU A 238 -4.90 -24.63 10.64
N ASP A 239 -4.19 -25.49 9.92
CA ASP A 239 -2.88 -26.07 10.28
C ASP A 239 -1.73 -25.06 10.21
N GLY A 240 -1.92 -23.90 9.56
CA GLY A 240 -0.92 -22.82 9.44
C GLY A 240 -0.61 -22.06 10.74
N ARG A 241 -1.12 -22.48 11.90
CA ARG A 241 -0.95 -21.81 13.20
C ARG A 241 0.51 -21.57 13.58
N ARG A 242 1.40 -22.55 13.33
CA ARG A 242 2.85 -22.39 13.62
C ARG A 242 3.48 -21.29 12.76
N LEU A 243 3.11 -21.20 11.48
CA LEU A 243 3.58 -20.17 10.57
C LEU A 243 3.10 -18.79 11.05
N ARG A 244 1.80 -18.63 11.30
CA ARG A 244 1.24 -17.36 11.82
C ARG A 244 1.92 -16.94 13.10
N ARG A 245 2.11 -17.85 14.08
CA ARG A 245 2.80 -17.52 15.34
C ARG A 245 4.22 -17.02 15.10
N ARG A 246 5.01 -17.65 14.21
CA ARG A 246 6.38 -17.20 13.87
C ARG A 246 6.38 -15.80 13.29
N LEU A 247 5.45 -15.51 12.35
CA LEU A 247 5.33 -14.19 11.73
C LEU A 247 4.84 -13.13 12.74
N MET A 248 3.91 -13.47 13.63
CA MET A 248 3.46 -12.56 14.70
C MET A 248 4.61 -12.23 15.67
N VAL A 249 5.42 -13.22 16.05
CA VAL A 249 6.60 -12.98 16.90
C VAL A 249 7.61 -12.08 16.18
N LEU A 250 7.90 -12.35 14.90
CA LEU A 250 8.78 -11.51 14.10
C LEU A 250 8.29 -10.05 14.06
N GLY A 251 7.01 -9.83 13.78
CA GLY A 251 6.43 -8.49 13.77
C GLY A 251 6.43 -7.82 15.14
N ALA A 252 6.14 -8.58 16.21
CA ALA A 252 6.17 -8.06 17.56
C ALA A 252 7.56 -7.65 18.05
N LEU A 253 8.61 -8.35 17.59
CA LEU A 253 10.01 -7.98 17.86
C LEU A 253 10.46 -6.77 17.03
N ALA A 254 9.99 -6.66 15.79
CA ALA A 254 10.31 -5.53 14.92
C ALA A 254 9.59 -4.23 15.32
N ALA A 255 8.36 -4.32 15.84
CA ALA A 255 7.51 -3.17 16.11
C ALA A 255 8.11 -2.14 17.10
N PRO A 256 8.73 -2.52 18.23
CA PRO A 256 9.36 -1.54 19.12
C PRO A 256 10.52 -0.79 18.45
N VAL A 257 11.35 -1.49 17.68
CA VAL A 257 12.50 -0.89 16.97
C VAL A 257 12.00 0.06 15.88
N ASP A 258 11.00 -0.36 15.12
CA ASP A 258 10.33 0.44 14.11
C ASP A 258 9.73 1.73 14.71
N LEU A 259 9.02 1.62 15.84
CA LEU A 259 8.45 2.76 16.54
C LEU A 259 9.53 3.73 17.04
N VAL A 260 10.61 3.22 17.63
CA VAL A 260 11.72 4.06 18.11
C VAL A 260 12.36 4.82 16.95
N LEU A 261 12.62 4.15 15.81
CA LEU A 261 13.18 4.81 14.63
C LEU A 261 12.25 5.91 14.10
N GLY A 262 10.95 5.66 14.02
CA GLY A 262 9.96 6.67 13.61
C GLY A 262 9.90 7.87 14.54
N LEU A 263 10.00 7.63 15.86
CA LEU A 263 9.98 8.70 16.86
C LEU A 263 11.25 9.56 16.87
N THR A 264 12.36 9.12 16.24
CA THR A 264 13.55 9.99 16.10
C THR A 264 13.25 11.22 15.26
N GLY A 265 12.27 11.19 14.36
CA GLY A 265 11.98 12.26 13.39
C GLY A 265 13.12 12.54 12.41
N SER A 266 14.24 11.81 12.50
CA SER A 266 15.39 11.98 11.60
C SER A 266 15.13 11.34 10.25
N ALA A 267 15.65 11.91 9.16
CA ALA A 267 15.51 11.37 7.83
C ALA A 267 16.04 9.93 7.72
N ALA A 268 17.17 9.64 8.36
CA ALA A 268 17.74 8.29 8.41
C ALA A 268 16.84 7.31 9.17
N GLY A 269 16.27 7.74 10.33
CA GLY A 269 15.35 6.95 11.13
C GLY A 269 14.06 6.63 10.37
N LEU A 270 13.47 7.62 9.71
CA LEU A 270 12.24 7.47 8.91
C LEU A 270 12.45 6.55 7.69
N LEU A 271 13.63 6.62 7.03
CA LEU A 271 13.98 5.70 5.95
C LEU A 271 14.11 4.25 6.45
N ALA A 272 14.83 4.05 7.58
CA ALA A 272 15.00 2.73 8.17
C ALA A 272 13.67 2.14 8.66
N GLU A 273 12.84 2.93 9.34
CA GLU A 273 11.48 2.56 9.73
C GLU A 273 10.68 2.09 8.52
N ARG A 274 10.52 2.98 7.52
CA ARG A 274 9.61 2.77 6.38
C ARG A 274 10.00 1.58 5.52
N TYR A 275 11.30 1.37 5.27
CA TYR A 275 11.77 0.44 4.25
C TYR A 275 12.48 -0.81 4.80
N LEU A 276 12.95 -0.80 6.05
CA LEU A 276 13.60 -1.98 6.65
C LEU A 276 12.69 -2.67 7.69
N LEU A 277 12.10 -1.92 8.62
CA LEU A 277 11.37 -2.49 9.74
C LEU A 277 9.87 -2.69 9.43
N ALA A 278 9.23 -1.70 8.81
CA ALA A 278 7.80 -1.77 8.48
C ALA A 278 7.38 -3.03 7.69
N PRO A 279 8.18 -3.58 6.73
CA PRO A 279 7.87 -4.85 6.09
C PRO A 279 7.79 -6.04 7.05
N LEU A 280 8.63 -6.06 8.09
CA LEU A 280 8.61 -7.12 9.12
C LEU A 280 7.37 -6.99 10.01
N VAL A 281 7.03 -5.76 10.40
CA VAL A 281 5.79 -5.47 11.14
C VAL A 281 4.56 -5.86 10.31
N ALA A 282 4.56 -5.59 9.00
CA ALA A 282 3.48 -5.95 8.09
C ALA A 282 3.28 -7.47 7.99
N LEU A 283 4.35 -8.28 8.03
CA LEU A 283 4.25 -9.74 8.08
C LEU A 283 3.54 -10.21 9.37
N GLY A 284 3.89 -9.61 10.50
CA GLY A 284 3.22 -9.88 11.78
C GLY A 284 1.74 -9.49 11.74
N LEU A 285 1.43 -8.31 11.19
CA LEU A 285 0.06 -7.82 11.03
C LEU A 285 -0.77 -8.70 10.09
N LEU A 286 -0.20 -9.14 8.96
CA LEU A 286 -0.84 -10.10 8.05
C LEU A 286 -1.20 -11.39 8.79
N ALA A 287 -0.26 -11.94 9.56
CA ALA A 287 -0.48 -13.17 10.32
C ALA A 287 -1.51 -13.01 11.43
N LEU A 288 -1.50 -11.86 12.12
CA LEU A 288 -2.49 -11.52 13.15
C LEU A 288 -3.90 -11.43 12.56
N LEU A 289 -4.07 -10.70 11.46
CA LEU A 289 -5.37 -10.56 10.78
C LEU A 289 -5.87 -11.89 10.24
N ALA A 290 -4.98 -12.74 9.70
CA ALA A 290 -5.33 -14.10 9.28
C ALA A 290 -5.79 -14.96 10.46
N GLU A 291 -5.07 -14.91 11.60
CA GLU A 291 -5.43 -15.65 12.83
C GLU A 291 -6.77 -15.18 13.41
N LEU A 292 -7.01 -13.86 13.46
CA LEU A 292 -8.29 -13.29 13.92
C LEU A 292 -9.45 -13.69 13.02
N GLY A 293 -9.25 -13.66 11.71
CA GLY A 293 -10.25 -14.08 10.73
C GLY A 293 -10.62 -15.57 10.84
N LEU A 294 -9.65 -16.44 11.16
CA LEU A 294 -9.89 -17.86 11.37
C LEU A 294 -10.60 -18.14 12.70
N ARG A 295 -10.22 -17.44 13.78
CA ARG A 295 -10.78 -17.69 15.12
C ARG A 295 -12.17 -17.07 15.32
N ARG A 296 -12.33 -15.79 14.93
CA ARG A 296 -13.54 -15.01 15.22
C ARG A 296 -14.50 -14.90 14.03
N GLY A 297 -14.07 -15.38 12.84
CA GLY A 297 -14.78 -15.13 11.62
C GLY A 297 -14.70 -13.65 11.20
N SER A 298 -15.48 -13.30 10.18
CA SER A 298 -15.56 -11.92 9.66
C SER A 298 -16.89 -11.22 10.04
N ASP A 299 -17.55 -11.68 11.11
CA ASP A 299 -18.94 -11.27 11.43
C ASP A 299 -19.03 -10.09 12.42
N GLY A 300 -17.93 -9.76 13.09
CA GLY A 300 -17.82 -8.54 13.91
C GLY A 300 -18.01 -7.27 13.06
N TRP A 301 -18.57 -6.22 13.65
CA TRP A 301 -18.88 -4.96 12.94
C TRP A 301 -17.64 -4.39 12.23
N ILE A 302 -16.49 -4.30 12.91
CA ILE A 302 -15.23 -3.79 12.33
C ILE A 302 -14.78 -4.67 11.16
N ALA A 303 -14.79 -6.00 11.34
CA ALA A 303 -14.35 -6.93 10.30
C ALA A 303 -15.26 -6.86 9.07
N ARG A 304 -16.57 -6.71 9.25
CA ARG A 304 -17.53 -6.53 8.15
C ARG A 304 -17.25 -5.24 7.39
N ARG A 305 -17.02 -4.11 8.07
CA ARG A 305 -16.69 -2.82 7.43
C ARG A 305 -15.36 -2.90 6.68
N ALA A 306 -14.32 -3.45 7.31
CA ALA A 306 -13.03 -3.67 6.65
C ALA A 306 -13.17 -4.58 5.40
N ARG A 307 -13.96 -5.67 5.49
CA ARG A 307 -14.24 -6.54 4.34
C ARG A 307 -14.94 -5.81 3.20
N GLU A 308 -15.89 -4.95 3.51
CA GLU A 308 -16.58 -4.14 2.50
C GLU A 308 -15.61 -3.21 1.77
N VAL A 309 -14.75 -2.49 2.49
CA VAL A 309 -13.70 -1.66 1.89
C VAL A 309 -12.74 -2.52 1.05
N GLY A 310 -12.34 -3.70 1.54
CA GLY A 310 -11.44 -4.60 0.80
C GLY A 310 -12.04 -5.17 -0.48
N ARG A 311 -13.38 -5.33 -0.56
CA ARG A 311 -14.08 -5.74 -1.78
C ARG A 311 -14.10 -4.67 -2.87
N VAL A 312 -14.01 -3.41 -2.48
CA VAL A 312 -13.96 -2.24 -3.37
C VAL A 312 -12.63 -1.48 -3.21
N ALA A 313 -11.53 -2.23 -3.00
CA ALA A 313 -10.24 -1.69 -2.57
C ALA A 313 -9.68 -0.61 -3.52
N LEU A 314 -9.81 -0.79 -4.83
CA LEU A 314 -9.34 0.16 -5.83
C LEU A 314 -10.19 1.44 -5.81
N SER A 315 -11.51 1.29 -5.80
CA SER A 315 -12.44 2.43 -5.67
C SER A 315 -12.22 3.19 -4.35
N ALA A 316 -12.01 2.47 -3.24
CA ALA A 316 -11.74 3.06 -1.94
C ALA A 316 -10.40 3.83 -1.92
N TYR A 317 -9.36 3.28 -2.55
CA TYR A 317 -8.04 3.92 -2.67
C TYR A 317 -8.10 5.22 -3.48
N LEU A 318 -8.79 5.22 -4.63
CA LEU A 318 -8.95 6.43 -5.43
C LEU A 318 -9.81 7.48 -4.72
N LEU A 319 -10.90 7.04 -4.06
CA LEU A 319 -11.77 7.93 -3.30
C LEU A 319 -11.04 8.62 -2.15
N GLN A 320 -10.24 7.88 -1.34
CA GLN A 320 -9.52 8.51 -0.23
C GLN A 320 -8.48 9.52 -0.70
N ASN A 321 -7.80 9.26 -1.83
CA ASN A 321 -6.83 10.19 -2.39
C ASN A 321 -7.52 11.44 -2.96
N LEU A 322 -8.65 11.27 -3.65
CA LEU A 322 -9.44 12.38 -4.15
C LEU A 322 -9.96 13.27 -3.01
N LEU A 323 -10.50 12.67 -1.95
CA LEU A 323 -10.96 13.41 -0.76
C LEU A 323 -9.80 14.11 -0.04
N GLY A 324 -8.64 13.45 0.09
CA GLY A 324 -7.44 14.07 0.65
C GLY A 324 -7.02 15.32 -0.12
N GLY A 325 -6.93 15.23 -1.45
CA GLY A 325 -6.64 16.37 -2.32
C GLY A 325 -7.68 17.48 -2.21
N ALA A 326 -8.98 17.12 -2.20
CA ALA A 326 -10.08 18.09 -2.08
C ALA A 326 -10.07 18.83 -0.73
N LEU A 327 -9.67 18.17 0.34
CA LEU A 327 -9.56 18.82 1.65
C LEU A 327 -8.34 19.74 1.75
N PHE A 328 -7.19 19.29 1.27
CA PHE A 328 -5.93 19.95 1.60
C PHE A 328 -5.37 20.85 0.50
N TYR A 329 -5.60 20.56 -0.77
CA TYR A 329 -5.05 21.34 -1.88
C TYR A 329 -5.88 22.56 -2.24
N GLY A 330 -5.25 23.57 -2.84
CA GLY A 330 -5.86 24.86 -3.16
C GLY A 330 -7.02 24.79 -4.16
N TRP A 331 -7.10 23.76 -5.00
CA TRP A 331 -8.27 23.55 -5.86
C TRP A 331 -9.54 23.09 -5.09
N GLY A 332 -9.39 22.69 -3.84
CA GLY A 332 -10.48 22.33 -2.94
C GLY A 332 -10.59 23.30 -1.76
N LEU A 333 -10.50 22.81 -0.52
CA LEU A 333 -10.62 23.64 0.68
C LEU A 333 -9.30 24.31 1.11
N GLY A 334 -8.13 23.90 0.56
CA GLY A 334 -6.84 24.52 0.83
C GLY A 334 -6.35 24.39 2.29
N LEU A 335 -6.81 23.38 3.04
CA LEU A 335 -6.52 23.25 4.48
C LEU A 335 -5.02 23.06 4.77
N ALA A 336 -4.21 22.60 3.82
CA ALA A 336 -2.78 22.47 4.02
C ALA A 336 -2.09 23.80 4.34
N VAL A 337 -2.63 24.90 3.81
CA VAL A 337 -2.09 26.26 4.03
C VAL A 337 -2.94 27.04 5.02
N THR A 338 -4.27 27.04 4.84
CA THR A 338 -5.18 27.85 5.69
C THR A 338 -5.25 27.36 7.14
N ALA A 339 -4.96 26.09 7.38
CA ALA A 339 -4.95 25.48 8.70
C ALA A 339 -3.56 25.02 9.16
N ALA A 340 -2.48 25.61 8.63
CA ALA A 340 -1.10 25.18 8.91
C ALA A 340 -0.76 25.22 10.40
N GLU A 341 -1.21 26.22 11.15
CA GLU A 341 -1.03 26.33 12.61
C GLU A 341 -1.72 25.18 13.38
N TRP A 342 -2.81 24.65 12.86
CA TRP A 342 -3.60 23.56 13.41
C TRP A 342 -3.39 22.23 12.67
N ARG A 343 -2.27 22.09 11.97
CA ARG A 343 -2.03 20.98 11.06
C ARG A 343 -2.30 19.62 11.72
N VAL A 344 -1.77 19.37 12.92
CA VAL A 344 -1.90 18.06 13.58
C VAL A 344 -3.36 17.71 13.87
N PRO A 345 -4.14 18.50 14.62
CA PRO A 345 -5.55 18.18 14.88
C PRO A 345 -6.40 18.17 13.60
N VAL A 346 -6.14 19.05 12.63
CA VAL A 346 -6.85 19.04 11.35
C VAL A 346 -6.55 17.78 10.55
N THR A 347 -5.30 17.31 10.53
CA THR A 347 -4.93 16.06 9.85
C THR A 347 -5.60 14.85 10.50
N ILE A 348 -5.66 14.80 11.84
CA ILE A 348 -6.36 13.73 12.57
C ILE A 348 -7.86 13.76 12.25
N GLY A 349 -8.47 14.92 12.30
CA GLY A 349 -9.90 15.11 11.94
C GLY A 349 -10.19 14.68 10.50
N ALA A 350 -9.33 15.10 9.56
CA ALA A 350 -9.43 14.73 8.15
C ALA A 350 -9.26 13.20 7.94
N PHE A 351 -8.31 12.56 8.64
CA PHE A 351 -8.16 11.10 8.61
C PHE A 351 -9.46 10.40 9.03
N VAL A 352 -10.04 10.79 10.17
CA VAL A 352 -11.28 10.21 10.68
C VAL A 352 -12.44 10.44 9.71
N LEU A 353 -12.55 11.65 9.18
CA LEU A 353 -13.61 12.03 8.24
C LEU A 353 -13.50 11.21 6.94
N VAL A 354 -12.32 11.19 6.31
CA VAL A 354 -12.10 10.46 5.05
C VAL A 354 -12.29 8.96 5.25
N ALA A 355 -11.75 8.39 6.33
CA ALA A 355 -11.96 6.97 6.65
C ALA A 355 -13.45 6.65 6.84
N ALA A 356 -14.20 7.48 7.55
CA ALA A 356 -15.63 7.31 7.74
C ALA A 356 -16.40 7.39 6.41
N ILE A 357 -16.08 8.36 5.54
CA ILE A 357 -16.70 8.50 4.21
C ILE A 357 -16.39 7.26 3.36
N VAL A 358 -15.16 6.80 3.32
CA VAL A 358 -14.75 5.59 2.54
C VAL A 358 -15.49 4.34 3.02
N VAL A 359 -15.57 4.14 4.34
CA VAL A 359 -16.30 3.01 4.94
C VAL A 359 -17.80 3.10 4.64
N LEU A 360 -18.39 4.27 4.79
CA LEU A 360 -19.81 4.50 4.52
C LEU A 360 -20.13 4.31 3.02
N ALA A 361 -19.31 4.88 2.15
CA ALA A 361 -19.44 4.74 0.70
C ALA A 361 -19.36 3.27 0.26
N ALA A 362 -18.36 2.53 0.76
CA ALA A 362 -18.24 1.10 0.49
C ALA A 362 -19.47 0.33 0.98
N HIS A 363 -19.95 0.63 2.19
CA HIS A 363 -21.15 -0.02 2.75
C HIS A 363 -22.40 0.24 1.91
N LEU A 364 -22.71 1.50 1.63
CA LEU A 364 -23.91 1.91 0.90
C LEU A 364 -23.87 1.39 -0.54
N TRP A 365 -22.70 1.47 -1.19
CA TRP A 365 -22.52 0.97 -2.55
C TRP A 365 -22.77 -0.53 -2.65
N LEU A 366 -22.15 -1.31 -1.76
CA LEU A 366 -22.27 -2.78 -1.77
C LEU A 366 -23.65 -3.30 -1.38
N ARG A 367 -24.54 -2.43 -0.88
CA ARG A 367 -25.98 -2.79 -0.70
C ARG A 367 -26.72 -2.91 -2.02
N ARG A 368 -26.27 -2.23 -3.08
CA ARG A 368 -26.92 -2.20 -4.40
C ARG A 368 -26.09 -2.89 -5.49
N PHE A 369 -24.77 -2.87 -5.39
CA PHE A 369 -23.85 -3.36 -6.42
C PHE A 369 -22.88 -4.39 -5.84
N PRO A 370 -22.61 -5.51 -6.53
CA PRO A 370 -21.75 -6.59 -6.02
C PRO A 370 -20.25 -6.26 -6.08
N VAL A 371 -19.85 -5.23 -6.85
CA VAL A 371 -18.46 -4.79 -7.09
C VAL A 371 -18.39 -3.27 -7.06
N GLY A 372 -17.21 -2.71 -6.74
CA GLY A 372 -17.01 -1.27 -6.73
C GLY A 372 -17.09 -0.63 -8.12
N PRO A 373 -17.25 0.71 -8.21
CA PRO A 373 -17.39 1.40 -9.50
C PRO A 373 -16.17 1.24 -10.39
N VAL A 374 -14.97 1.38 -9.86
CA VAL A 374 -13.71 1.22 -10.62
C VAL A 374 -13.46 -0.24 -10.96
N GLU A 375 -13.72 -1.16 -10.03
CA GLU A 375 -13.66 -2.60 -10.27
C GLU A 375 -14.66 -3.06 -11.34
N TRP A 376 -15.79 -2.38 -11.46
CA TRP A 376 -16.75 -2.62 -12.53
C TRP A 376 -16.22 -2.16 -13.90
N LEU A 377 -15.62 -0.97 -13.98
CA LEU A 377 -14.96 -0.49 -15.19
C LEU A 377 -13.85 -1.48 -15.62
N TRP A 378 -13.09 -1.99 -14.65
CA TRP A 378 -12.07 -3.01 -14.89
C TRP A 378 -12.64 -4.28 -15.49
N LYS A 379 -13.74 -4.80 -14.94
CA LYS A 379 -14.39 -5.99 -15.49
C LYS A 379 -14.83 -5.79 -16.95
N ARG A 380 -15.32 -4.60 -17.29
CA ARG A 380 -15.64 -4.25 -18.69
C ARG A 380 -14.39 -4.15 -19.55
N GLY A 381 -13.35 -3.48 -19.08
CA GLY A 381 -12.05 -3.39 -19.77
C GLY A 381 -11.43 -4.77 -20.04
N GLU A 382 -11.55 -5.71 -19.08
CA GLU A 382 -11.11 -7.10 -19.26
C GLU A 382 -11.85 -7.84 -20.37
N GLN A 383 -13.13 -7.53 -20.58
CA GLN A 383 -13.92 -8.12 -21.66
C GLN A 383 -13.48 -7.62 -23.06
N LEU A 384 -13.01 -6.36 -23.16
CA LEU A 384 -12.51 -5.78 -24.40
C LEU A 384 -11.17 -6.41 -24.84
N GLY A 385 -10.29 -6.76 -23.89
CA GLY A 385 -9.01 -7.44 -24.15
C GLY A 385 -9.14 -8.94 -24.42
N GLY A 386 -10.33 -9.48 -24.38
CA GLY A 386 -10.59 -10.92 -24.47
C GLY A 386 -11.49 -11.32 -25.63
N ARG A 387 -11.05 -11.13 -26.89
CA ARG A 387 -11.63 -11.97 -27.94
C ARG A 387 -11.22 -13.42 -27.69
N PRO A 388 -12.17 -14.38 -27.65
CA PRO A 388 -11.79 -15.78 -27.61
C PRO A 388 -11.01 -16.04 -28.90
N SER A 389 -9.74 -16.41 -28.78
CA SER A 389 -9.06 -17.11 -29.88
C SER A 389 -9.88 -18.39 -30.11
N ARG A 390 -10.57 -18.45 -31.24
CA ARG A 390 -11.15 -19.67 -31.80
C ARG A 390 -10.07 -20.72 -31.97
#